data_951ac7642d1d652eb6b50af04bae1f98
#
_entry.id   951ac7642d1d652eb6b50af04bae1f98
#
_cell.length_a   1.000
_cell.length_b   1.000
_cell.length_c   1.000
_cell.angle_alpha   90.00
_cell.angle_beta   90.00
_cell.angle_gamma   90.00
#
_symmetry.space_group_name_H-M   'P 1'
#
loop_
_entity.id
_entity.type
_entity.pdbx_description
1 polymer ?
#
loop_
_entity_poly.entity_id
_entity_poly.type
_entity_poly.pdbx_seq_one_letter_code
_entity_poly.pdbx_strand_id
1 'polypeptide(L)'
;MATALIDAAAARRDYLDETGGRYVHLVAYGDLATGGDVAKALACGADAVMLGEALAPAVEAPGGGLYWDATASHPRIPRSAVVDFAVGDDDRPTLEEILVGPTSDPSGERNLFGAVRRVMGKCGYSTLKEFQKAELIVTSATR
;
A
#
# COMPACT_ATOMS: atom_id res chain seq x y z
N MET A 1 -9.86 6.40 -0.12
CA MET A 1 -9.41 5.11 0.47
C MET A 1 -9.57 5.04 1.99
N ALA A 2 -9.02 5.98 2.79
CA ALA A 2 -9.06 5.88 4.27
C ALA A 2 -10.45 5.64 4.87
N THR A 3 -11.46 6.44 4.50
CA THR A 3 -12.84 6.28 4.98
C THR A 3 -13.41 4.88 4.66
N ALA A 4 -13.23 4.42 3.42
CA ALA A 4 -13.71 3.11 3.01
C ALA A 4 -13.05 1.96 3.79
N LEU A 5 -11.75 2.07 4.11
CA LEU A 5 -11.06 1.09 4.95
C LEU A 5 -11.57 1.08 6.38
N ILE A 6 -11.83 2.26 6.96
CA ILE A 6 -12.38 2.38 8.32
C ILE A 6 -13.78 1.76 8.38
N ASP A 7 -14.63 2.05 7.39
CA ASP A 7 -15.98 1.49 7.30
C ASP A 7 -15.95 -0.03 7.12
N ALA A 8 -15.07 -0.55 6.23
CA ALA A 8 -14.89 -1.98 6.04
C ALA A 8 -14.33 -2.67 7.31
N ALA A 9 -13.43 -2.02 8.03
CA ALA A 9 -12.90 -2.54 9.29
C ALA A 9 -13.98 -2.57 10.41
N ALA A 10 -14.91 -1.60 10.40
CA ALA A 10 -16.06 -1.63 11.29
C ALA A 10 -17.00 -2.80 10.95
N ALA A 11 -17.39 -2.93 9.69
CA ALA A 11 -18.25 -4.03 9.23
C ALA A 11 -17.61 -5.41 9.50
N ARG A 12 -16.29 -5.54 9.37
CA ARG A 12 -15.57 -6.77 9.73
C ARG A 12 -15.70 -7.11 11.22
N ARG A 13 -15.67 -6.12 12.12
CA ARG A 13 -15.85 -6.35 13.56
C ARG A 13 -17.26 -6.86 13.84
N ASP A 14 -18.27 -6.20 13.26
CA ASP A 14 -19.67 -6.61 13.42
C ASP A 14 -19.87 -8.05 12.92
N TYR A 15 -19.33 -8.38 11.74
CA TYR A 15 -19.39 -9.75 11.19
C TYR A 15 -18.66 -10.78 12.06
N LEU A 16 -17.52 -10.42 12.65
CA LEU A 16 -16.80 -11.29 13.59
C LEU A 16 -17.67 -11.64 14.80
N ASP A 17 -18.36 -10.63 15.35
CA ASP A 17 -19.23 -10.80 16.53
C ASP A 17 -20.48 -11.61 16.18
N GLU A 18 -21.15 -11.30 15.06
CA GLU A 18 -22.34 -12.01 14.57
C GLU A 18 -22.08 -13.49 14.26
N THR A 19 -20.89 -13.81 13.78
CA THR A 19 -20.52 -15.17 13.36
C THR A 19 -19.82 -16.00 14.43
N GLY A 20 -19.63 -15.44 15.62
CA GLY A 20 -18.97 -16.12 16.72
C GLY A 20 -17.47 -16.35 16.45
N GLY A 21 -16.80 -15.44 15.73
CA GLY A 21 -15.34 -15.47 15.59
C GLY A 21 -14.80 -15.69 14.18
N ARG A 22 -15.64 -15.62 13.14
CA ARG A 22 -15.16 -15.73 11.75
C ARG A 22 -14.46 -14.45 11.32
N TYR A 23 -13.14 -14.51 11.18
CA TYR A 23 -12.34 -13.37 10.74
C TYR A 23 -12.23 -13.29 9.22
N VAL A 24 -12.42 -12.08 8.68
CA VAL A 24 -12.24 -11.77 7.25
C VAL A 24 -11.09 -10.77 7.12
N HIS A 25 -10.10 -11.10 6.31
CA HIS A 25 -8.98 -10.21 6.04
C HIS A 25 -9.36 -9.08 5.09
N LEU A 26 -8.88 -7.87 5.39
CA LEU A 26 -9.00 -6.70 4.53
C LEU A 26 -7.67 -6.43 3.84
N VAL A 27 -7.69 -6.41 2.52
CA VAL A 27 -6.53 -6.06 1.69
C VAL A 27 -6.81 -4.72 1.03
N ALA A 28 -5.99 -3.71 1.34
CA ALA A 28 -6.08 -2.41 0.69
C ALA A 28 -5.42 -2.46 -0.69
N TYR A 29 -6.11 -1.95 -1.71
CA TYR A 29 -5.63 -1.85 -3.08
C TYR A 29 -5.98 -0.49 -3.69
N GLY A 30 -5.04 0.10 -4.43
CA GLY A 30 -5.18 1.35 -5.17
C GLY A 30 -4.37 2.50 -4.57
N ASP A 31 -3.66 3.23 -5.43
CA ASP A 31 -2.91 4.47 -5.12
C ASP A 31 -1.97 4.39 -3.89
N LEU A 32 -1.34 3.24 -3.69
CA LEU A 32 -0.39 3.00 -2.62
C LEU A 32 1.03 3.08 -3.18
N ALA A 33 1.57 4.29 -3.27
CA ALA A 33 2.89 4.53 -3.86
C ALA A 33 4.00 4.60 -2.81
N THR A 34 3.70 5.12 -1.62
CA THR A 34 4.71 5.40 -0.60
C THR A 34 4.55 4.56 0.66
N GLY A 35 5.62 4.43 1.44
CA GLY A 35 5.55 3.80 2.75
C GLY A 35 4.59 4.49 3.72
N GLY A 36 4.37 5.81 3.54
CA GLY A 36 3.36 6.57 4.28
C GLY A 36 1.93 6.14 3.92
N ASP A 37 1.66 5.83 2.65
CA ASP A 37 0.35 5.36 2.20
C ASP A 37 0.08 3.95 2.74
N VAL A 38 1.09 3.08 2.69
CA VAL A 38 1.02 1.74 3.28
C VAL A 38 0.72 1.83 4.78
N ALA A 39 1.45 2.67 5.53
CA ALA A 39 1.22 2.86 6.96
C ALA A 39 -0.18 3.39 7.25
N LYS A 40 -0.69 4.35 6.48
CA LYS A 40 -2.06 4.87 6.61
C LYS A 40 -3.11 3.79 6.36
N ALA A 41 -2.95 2.97 5.32
CA ALA A 41 -3.86 1.88 5.02
C ALA A 41 -3.94 0.87 6.18
N LEU A 42 -2.78 0.48 6.72
CA LEU A 42 -2.71 -0.43 7.88
C LEU A 42 -3.34 0.18 9.13
N ALA A 43 -3.07 1.46 9.43
CA ALA A 43 -3.67 2.17 10.55
C ALA A 43 -5.21 2.30 10.41
N CYS A 44 -5.73 2.42 9.18
CA CYS A 44 -7.16 2.42 8.90
C CYS A 44 -7.82 1.03 9.03
N GLY A 45 -7.06 -0.01 9.34
CA GLY A 45 -7.59 -1.35 9.64
C GLY A 45 -7.36 -2.39 8.55
N ALA A 46 -6.59 -2.11 7.50
CA ALA A 46 -6.19 -3.15 6.55
C ALA A 46 -5.22 -4.15 7.21
N ASP A 47 -5.38 -5.43 6.89
CA ASP A 47 -4.47 -6.49 7.34
C ASP A 47 -3.26 -6.63 6.41
N ALA A 48 -3.44 -6.26 5.15
CA ALA A 48 -2.42 -6.28 4.12
C ALA A 48 -2.66 -5.19 3.08
N VAL A 49 -1.66 -4.95 2.26
CA VAL A 49 -1.75 -4.07 1.09
C VAL A 49 -1.37 -4.86 -0.17
N MET A 50 -2.03 -4.57 -1.27
CA MET A 50 -1.66 -5.06 -2.59
C MET A 50 -0.98 -3.94 -3.35
N LEU A 51 0.29 -4.15 -3.67
CA LEU A 51 1.12 -3.20 -4.41
C LEU A 51 1.22 -3.64 -5.87
N GLY A 52 1.01 -2.71 -6.78
CA GLY A 52 1.20 -2.90 -8.21
C GLY A 52 2.23 -1.91 -8.75
N GLU A 53 1.77 -0.70 -9.00
CA GLU A 53 2.57 0.39 -9.57
C GLU A 53 3.87 0.66 -8.79
N ALA A 54 3.80 0.64 -7.46
CA ALA A 54 4.97 0.85 -6.62
C ALA A 54 6.12 -0.16 -6.83
N LEU A 55 5.82 -1.34 -7.38
CA LEU A 55 6.81 -2.39 -7.66
C LEU A 55 7.26 -2.42 -9.13
N ALA A 56 6.59 -1.69 -10.02
CA ALA A 56 6.91 -1.66 -11.45
C ALA A 56 8.33 -1.16 -11.77
N PRO A 57 8.90 -0.20 -11.00
CA PRO A 57 10.27 0.25 -11.22
C PRO A 57 11.34 -0.81 -10.94
N ALA A 58 11.03 -1.87 -10.18
CA ALA A 58 12.02 -2.88 -9.80
C ALA A 58 12.68 -3.52 -11.03
N VAL A 59 14.00 -3.77 -10.96
CA VAL A 59 14.72 -4.46 -12.02
C VAL A 59 14.19 -5.88 -12.25
N GLU A 60 13.66 -6.51 -11.21
CA GLU A 60 13.06 -7.84 -11.26
C GLU A 60 11.62 -7.84 -11.81
N ALA A 61 11.00 -6.65 -11.97
CA ALA A 61 9.64 -6.57 -12.49
C ALA A 61 9.59 -7.00 -13.96
N PRO A 62 8.71 -7.96 -14.33
CA PRO A 62 8.67 -8.53 -15.69
C PRO A 62 8.30 -7.52 -16.76
N GLY A 63 7.67 -6.40 -16.40
CA GLY A 63 7.31 -5.32 -17.31
C GLY A 63 8.47 -4.43 -17.75
N GLY A 64 9.68 -4.62 -17.21
CA GLY A 64 10.84 -3.79 -17.56
C GLY A 64 10.66 -2.31 -17.20
N GLY A 65 9.90 -1.99 -16.15
CA GLY A 65 9.54 -0.62 -15.77
C GLY A 65 8.20 -0.13 -16.34
N LEU A 66 7.58 -0.89 -17.25
CA LEU A 66 6.25 -0.56 -17.74
C LEU A 66 5.17 -1.09 -16.79
N TYR A 67 4.20 -0.26 -16.49
CA TYR A 67 3.04 -0.63 -15.69
C TYR A 67 1.74 -0.32 -16.43
N TRP A 68 0.78 -1.20 -16.33
CA TRP A 68 -0.60 -1.01 -16.78
C TRP A 68 -1.57 -1.70 -15.82
N ASP A 69 -2.74 -1.12 -15.64
CA ASP A 69 -3.77 -1.72 -14.80
C ASP A 69 -4.25 -3.06 -15.38
N ALA A 70 -4.51 -4.04 -14.51
CA ALA A 70 -4.99 -5.37 -14.91
C ALA A 70 -6.32 -5.31 -15.68
N THR A 71 -7.17 -4.31 -15.40
CA THR A 71 -8.42 -4.07 -16.13
C THR A 71 -8.19 -3.68 -17.59
N ALA A 72 -7.00 -3.18 -17.92
CA ALA A 72 -6.60 -2.78 -19.27
C ALA A 72 -6.14 -3.95 -20.16
N SER A 73 -6.04 -5.15 -19.62
CA SER A 73 -5.47 -6.30 -20.34
C SER A 73 -6.45 -7.01 -21.28
N HIS A 74 -7.74 -6.65 -21.28
CA HIS A 74 -8.71 -7.29 -22.15
C HIS A 74 -8.57 -6.82 -23.60
N PRO A 75 -8.50 -7.75 -24.61
CA PRO A 75 -8.17 -7.39 -26.01
C PRO A 75 -9.24 -6.51 -26.69
N ARG A 76 -10.46 -6.45 -26.16
CA ARG A 76 -11.58 -5.68 -26.72
C ARG A 76 -11.83 -4.35 -26.00
N ILE A 77 -11.11 -4.08 -24.92
CA ILE A 77 -11.26 -2.84 -24.15
C ILE A 77 -10.02 -1.98 -24.45
N PRO A 78 -10.20 -0.69 -24.76
CA PRO A 78 -9.06 0.21 -24.91
C PRO A 78 -8.18 0.14 -23.66
N ARG A 79 -6.90 -0.08 -23.86
CA ARG A 79 -5.95 -0.12 -22.75
C ARG A 79 -5.91 1.23 -22.07
N SER A 80 -5.94 1.23 -20.75
CA SER A 80 -5.57 2.41 -19.97
C SER A 80 -4.13 2.83 -20.29
N ALA A 81 -3.76 4.03 -19.93
CA ALA A 81 -2.42 4.53 -20.15
C ALA A 81 -1.39 3.57 -19.55
N VAL A 82 -0.36 3.28 -20.34
CA VAL A 82 0.84 2.60 -19.85
C VAL A 82 1.70 3.67 -19.19
N VAL A 83 2.09 3.46 -17.95
CA VAL A 83 3.03 4.31 -17.24
C VAL A 83 4.42 3.70 -17.41
N ASP A 84 5.37 4.51 -17.81
CA ASP A 84 6.76 4.12 -17.98
C ASP A 84 7.60 4.64 -16.81
N PHE A 85 8.09 3.72 -15.98
CA PHE A 85 9.02 3.99 -14.89
C PHE A 85 10.47 3.68 -15.26
N ALA A 86 10.74 3.30 -16.50
CA ALA A 86 12.08 3.00 -16.98
C ALA A 86 12.89 4.30 -17.17
N VAL A 87 13.48 4.77 -16.10
CA VAL A 87 14.47 5.85 -16.11
C VAL A 87 15.83 5.21 -16.30
N GLY A 88 16.25 4.92 -17.54
CA GLY A 88 17.54 4.29 -17.85
C GLY A 88 17.73 2.93 -17.13
N ASP A 89 18.14 1.89 -17.82
CA ASP A 89 18.24 0.54 -17.25
C ASP A 89 19.19 0.45 -16.03
N ASP A 90 20.16 1.34 -15.93
CA ASP A 90 21.20 1.31 -14.87
C ASP A 90 20.76 1.93 -13.54
N ASP A 91 19.65 2.69 -13.51
CA ASP A 91 19.17 3.42 -12.33
C ASP A 91 17.92 2.82 -11.67
N ARG A 92 17.44 1.68 -12.16
CA ARG A 92 16.25 1.05 -11.60
C ARG A 92 16.57 0.40 -10.25
N PRO A 93 15.70 0.60 -9.23
CA PRO A 93 15.90 -0.02 -7.93
C PRO A 93 15.67 -1.53 -8.00
N THR A 94 16.28 -2.25 -7.07
CA THR A 94 15.91 -3.65 -6.81
C THR A 94 14.63 -3.72 -6.00
N LEU A 95 13.95 -4.87 -6.05
CA LEU A 95 12.78 -5.12 -5.20
C LEU A 95 13.14 -5.02 -3.71
N GLU A 96 14.36 -5.42 -3.34
CA GLU A 96 14.85 -5.29 -1.97
C GLU A 96 14.97 -3.83 -1.54
N GLU A 97 15.47 -2.94 -2.39
CA GLU A 97 15.53 -1.50 -2.10
C GLU A 97 14.15 -0.88 -1.95
N ILE A 98 13.19 -1.27 -2.78
CA ILE A 98 11.81 -0.78 -2.69
C ILE A 98 11.15 -1.24 -1.38
N LEU A 99 11.28 -2.51 -1.02
CA LEU A 99 10.56 -3.07 0.12
C LEU A 99 11.30 -2.88 1.45
N VAL A 100 12.60 -3.14 1.47
CA VAL A 100 13.39 -3.29 2.72
C VAL A 100 14.42 -2.18 2.90
N GLY A 101 14.97 -1.67 1.81
CA GLY A 101 16.06 -0.70 1.83
C GLY A 101 17.43 -1.36 2.04
N PRO A 102 18.45 -0.58 2.39
CA PRO A 102 18.40 0.84 2.75
C PRO A 102 18.19 1.79 1.57
N THR A 103 17.76 3.02 1.84
CA THR A 103 17.63 4.07 0.83
C THR A 103 17.97 5.44 1.40
N SER A 104 18.53 6.30 0.54
CA SER A 104 18.69 7.73 0.78
C SER A 104 17.61 8.56 0.07
N ASP A 105 16.72 7.92 -0.69
CA ASP A 105 15.64 8.57 -1.43
C ASP A 105 14.60 9.15 -0.45
N PRO A 106 14.34 10.47 -0.49
CA PRO A 106 13.37 11.12 0.38
C PRO A 106 11.92 11.01 -0.09
N SER A 107 11.64 10.47 -1.28
CA SER A 107 10.28 10.37 -1.85
C SER A 107 9.34 9.53 -1.00
N GLY A 108 9.87 8.52 -0.31
CA GLY A 108 9.10 7.53 0.45
C GLY A 108 8.63 6.35 -0.40
N GLU A 109 9.03 6.26 -1.65
CA GLU A 109 8.72 5.17 -2.59
C GLU A 109 9.64 3.96 -2.40
N ARG A 110 10.72 4.11 -1.64
CA ARG A 110 11.67 3.04 -1.29
C ARG A 110 11.65 2.77 0.20
N ASN A 111 12.09 1.55 0.58
CA ASN A 111 12.11 1.09 1.96
C ASN A 111 10.72 1.17 2.64
N LEU A 112 9.72 0.64 1.96
CA LEU A 112 8.33 0.70 2.41
C LEU A 112 8.12 0.09 3.80
N PHE A 113 8.79 -1.04 4.11
CA PHE A 113 8.71 -1.68 5.43
C PHE A 113 9.40 -0.86 6.52
N GLY A 114 10.52 -0.21 6.20
CA GLY A 114 11.19 0.69 7.13
C GLY A 114 10.33 1.92 7.45
N ALA A 115 9.61 2.45 6.47
CA ALA A 115 8.67 3.55 6.68
C ALA A 115 7.51 3.13 7.61
N VAL A 116 6.92 1.95 7.39
CA VAL A 116 5.87 1.41 8.28
C VAL A 116 6.39 1.27 9.71
N ARG A 117 7.58 0.64 9.89
CA ARG A 117 8.22 0.50 11.21
C ARG A 117 8.44 1.86 11.89
N ARG A 118 8.90 2.86 11.12
CA ARG A 118 9.11 4.22 11.64
C ARG A 118 7.81 4.86 12.11
N VAL A 119 6.73 4.74 11.35
CA VAL A 119 5.42 5.28 11.73
C VAL A 119 4.90 4.58 12.99
N MET A 120 4.92 3.25 13.02
CA MET A 120 4.53 2.47 14.20
C MET A 120 5.30 2.91 15.45
N GLY A 121 6.64 3.03 15.34
CA GLY A 121 7.48 3.46 16.45
C GLY A 121 7.18 4.89 16.91
N LYS A 122 6.89 5.82 15.99
CA LYS A 122 6.48 7.19 16.33
C LYS A 122 5.14 7.25 17.04
N CYS A 123 4.23 6.35 16.70
CA CYS A 123 2.92 6.23 17.34
C CYS A 123 2.95 5.37 18.64
N GLY A 124 4.09 4.78 18.98
CA GLY A 124 4.25 3.99 20.21
C GLY A 124 3.75 2.53 20.09
N TYR A 125 3.59 2.01 18.87
CA TYR A 125 3.12 0.65 18.63
C TYR A 125 4.24 -0.30 18.24
N SER A 126 4.25 -1.50 18.80
CA SER A 126 5.24 -2.55 18.52
C SER A 126 4.73 -3.65 17.59
N THR A 127 3.42 -3.79 17.43
CA THR A 127 2.79 -4.77 16.56
C THR A 127 1.78 -4.12 15.60
N LEU A 128 1.60 -4.72 14.41
CA LEU A 128 0.59 -4.26 13.44
C LEU A 128 -0.82 -4.31 14.02
N LYS A 129 -1.13 -5.34 14.81
CA LYS A 129 -2.46 -5.49 15.42
C LYS A 129 -2.79 -4.37 16.41
N GLU A 130 -1.79 -3.88 17.12
CA GLU A 130 -1.96 -2.71 17.99
C GLU A 130 -2.02 -1.42 17.18
N PHE A 131 -1.19 -1.30 16.13
CA PHE A 131 -1.18 -0.15 15.25
C PHE A 131 -2.53 0.04 14.51
N GLN A 132 -3.25 -1.02 14.19
CA GLN A 132 -4.61 -0.97 13.65
C GLN A 132 -5.66 -0.38 14.63
N LYS A 133 -5.29 -0.16 15.90
CA LYS A 133 -6.11 0.50 16.89
C LYS A 133 -5.75 1.96 17.12
N ALA A 134 -4.80 2.49 16.32
CA ALA A 134 -4.38 3.87 16.41
C ALA A 134 -5.59 4.80 16.22
N GLU A 135 -5.69 5.81 17.07
CA GLU A 135 -6.71 6.83 16.92
C GLU A 135 -6.40 7.70 15.70
N LEU A 136 -7.37 7.82 14.81
CA LEU A 136 -7.21 8.52 13.52
C LEU A 136 -8.21 9.67 13.42
N ILE A 137 -7.72 10.80 12.94
CA ILE A 137 -8.58 11.92 12.56
C ILE A 137 -8.55 12.02 11.04
N VAL A 138 -9.72 11.82 10.42
CA VAL A 138 -9.89 12.00 8.98
C VAL A 138 -10.42 13.40 8.75
N THR A 139 -9.63 14.24 8.09
CA THR A 139 -10.03 15.59 7.70
C THR A 139 -10.30 15.64 6.20
N SER A 140 -11.31 16.42 5.78
CA SER A 140 -11.46 16.75 4.36
C SER A 140 -10.28 17.60 3.92
N ALA A 141 -9.65 17.24 2.81
CA ALA A 141 -8.68 18.14 2.19
C ALA A 141 -9.43 19.41 1.72
N THR A 142 -9.25 20.52 2.41
CA THR A 142 -9.58 21.84 1.85
C THR A 142 -8.58 22.12 0.73
N ARG A 143 -9.08 22.09 -0.50
CA ARG A 143 -8.34 22.61 -1.67
C ARG A 143 -8.34 24.13 -1.64
#